data_5b2c49790f5da5d1cafcfcffa61f59e0
#
_entry.id   5b2c49790f5da5d1cafcfcffa61f59e0
#
_cell.length_a   1.000
_cell.length_b   1.000
_cell.length_c   1.000
_cell.angle_alpha   90.00
_cell.angle_beta   90.00
_cell.angle_gamma   90.00
#
_symmetry.space_group_name_H-M   'P 1'
#
loop_
_entity.id
_entity.type
_entity.pdbx_description
1 polymer ?
#
loop_
_entity_poly.entity_id
_entity_poly.type
_entity_poly.pdbx_seq_one_letter_code
_entity_poly.pdbx_strand_id
1 'polypeptide(L)'
;MATITYTVTVASGTNRHGTGNKFYLNGTVSPDINLIEGNTYIFDQSDSTNDTHLLGFSLNDNNDPANVYTTGVTQTGTPGTSGAKTTIVVAAFAPTLYYYCVNHAGMGATAYTLSGGLTSETTTFEKTFPVDDVVEE
;
A
#
# COMPACT_ATOMS: atom_id res chain seq x y z
N MET A 1 6.98 5.08 -15.08
CA MET A 1 6.89 5.54 -13.70
C MET A 1 5.70 6.43 -13.53
N ALA A 2 4.80 6.00 -12.71
CA ALA A 2 3.57 6.72 -12.45
C ALA A 2 3.50 7.14 -10.99
N THR A 3 2.68 8.15 -10.71
CA THR A 3 2.36 8.57 -9.36
C THR A 3 0.85 8.41 -9.17
N ILE A 4 0.50 7.62 -8.17
CA ILE A 4 -0.90 7.30 -7.87
C ILE A 4 -1.20 7.77 -6.45
N THR A 5 -2.32 8.46 -6.26
CA THR A 5 -2.73 8.95 -4.95
C THR A 5 -3.97 8.21 -4.47
N TYR A 6 -3.91 7.71 -3.24
CA TYR A 6 -5.07 7.21 -2.51
C TYR A 6 -5.49 8.27 -1.49
N THR A 7 -6.76 8.59 -1.48
CA THR A 7 -7.33 9.41 -0.40
C THR A 7 -7.64 8.50 0.76
N VAL A 8 -7.04 8.76 1.91
CA VAL A 8 -7.19 7.92 3.10
C VAL A 8 -8.16 8.59 4.07
N THR A 9 -9.12 7.83 4.52
CA THR A 9 -10.02 8.24 5.62
C THR A 9 -10.08 7.11 6.65
N VAL A 10 -10.54 7.41 7.85
CA VAL A 10 -10.71 6.45 8.92
C VAL A 10 -12.16 6.45 9.38
N ALA A 11 -12.75 5.28 9.43
CA ALA A 11 -14.12 5.10 9.89
C ALA A 11 -14.29 3.68 10.42
N SER A 12 -15.38 3.45 11.15
CA SER A 12 -15.74 2.12 11.59
C SER A 12 -16.02 1.23 10.39
N GLY A 13 -15.56 -0.01 10.46
CA GLY A 13 -15.77 -0.99 9.43
C GLY A 13 -15.30 -2.36 9.86
N THR A 14 -15.40 -3.31 8.94
CA THR A 14 -14.98 -4.70 9.17
C THR A 14 -14.03 -5.11 8.07
N ASN A 15 -12.92 -5.75 8.46
CA ASN A 15 -12.00 -6.39 7.53
C ASN A 15 -11.61 -7.76 8.10
N ARG A 16 -10.60 -8.43 7.53
CA ARG A 16 -10.19 -9.76 7.99
C ARG A 16 -9.65 -9.77 9.43
N HIS A 17 -9.36 -8.59 9.99
CA HIS A 17 -8.88 -8.46 11.38
C HIS A 17 -10.00 -8.12 12.35
N GLY A 18 -11.26 -8.14 11.92
CA GLY A 18 -12.41 -7.86 12.77
C GLY A 18 -13.02 -6.49 12.52
N THR A 19 -13.81 -6.03 13.47
CA THR A 19 -14.56 -4.78 13.40
C THR A 19 -13.87 -3.72 14.25
N GLY A 20 -13.86 -2.48 13.78
CA GLY A 20 -13.28 -1.33 14.48
C GLY A 20 -12.93 -0.24 13.51
N ASN A 21 -12.07 0.69 13.92
CA ASN A 21 -11.58 1.72 13.00
C ASN A 21 -10.72 1.09 11.93
N LYS A 22 -10.97 1.48 10.69
CA LYS A 22 -10.27 0.97 9.51
C LYS A 22 -9.82 2.10 8.62
N PHE A 23 -8.71 1.89 7.90
CA PHE A 23 -8.37 2.73 6.77
C PHE A 23 -9.30 2.43 5.60
N TYR A 24 -9.87 3.49 5.05
CA TYR A 24 -10.58 3.46 3.78
C TYR A 24 -9.67 4.12 2.74
N LEU A 25 -9.43 3.44 1.64
CA LEU A 25 -8.66 3.98 0.52
C LEU A 25 -9.61 4.27 -0.63
N ASN A 26 -9.70 5.55 -1.03
CA ASN A 26 -10.66 6.00 -2.04
C ASN A 26 -12.08 5.52 -1.75
N GLY A 27 -12.46 5.50 -0.48
CA GLY A 27 -13.80 5.13 -0.03
C GLY A 27 -14.07 3.65 0.16
N THR A 28 -13.08 2.78 -0.07
CA THR A 28 -13.22 1.33 0.12
C THR A 28 -12.51 0.91 1.41
N VAL A 29 -13.20 0.11 2.23
CA VAL A 29 -12.65 -0.34 3.51
C VAL A 29 -11.51 -1.33 3.31
N SER A 30 -10.35 -1.00 3.82
CA SER A 30 -9.17 -1.87 3.86
C SER A 30 -8.98 -2.73 2.61
N PRO A 31 -8.93 -2.13 1.40
CA PRO A 31 -8.76 -2.94 0.20
C PRO A 31 -7.35 -3.51 0.12
N ASP A 32 -7.20 -4.70 -0.45
CA ASP A 32 -5.90 -5.12 -0.93
C ASP A 32 -5.54 -4.28 -2.15
N ILE A 33 -4.29 -3.86 -2.23
CA ILE A 33 -3.83 -2.99 -3.32
C ILE A 33 -2.61 -3.57 -3.99
N ASN A 34 -2.32 -3.08 -5.20
CA ASN A 34 -1.15 -3.47 -5.96
C ASN A 34 -0.22 -2.28 -6.08
N LEU A 35 1.03 -2.49 -5.70
CA LEU A 35 2.10 -1.52 -5.83
C LEU A 35 3.07 -2.00 -6.90
N ILE A 36 3.19 -1.24 -7.98
CA ILE A 36 4.06 -1.62 -9.09
C ILE A 36 5.45 -1.03 -8.88
N GLU A 37 6.48 -1.85 -9.04
CA GLU A 37 7.87 -1.41 -8.90
C GLU A 37 8.16 -0.19 -9.76
N GLY A 38 8.85 0.77 -9.19
CA GLY A 38 9.21 2.01 -9.86
C GLY A 38 8.16 3.10 -9.80
N ASN A 39 6.93 2.76 -9.46
CA ASN A 39 5.88 3.76 -9.27
C ASN A 39 5.95 4.38 -7.87
N THR A 40 5.36 5.55 -7.75
CA THR A 40 5.21 6.26 -6.49
C THR A 40 3.74 6.24 -6.09
N TYR A 41 3.48 5.88 -4.84
CA TYR A 41 2.13 5.87 -4.29
C TYR A 41 2.06 6.82 -3.11
N ILE A 42 1.09 7.71 -3.15
CA ILE A 42 0.86 8.72 -2.12
C ILE A 42 -0.43 8.35 -1.39
N PHE A 43 -0.32 8.20 -0.07
CA PHE A 43 -1.46 7.96 0.80
C PHE A 43 -1.75 9.26 1.52
N ASP A 44 -2.71 10.02 1.00
CA ASP A 44 -3.07 11.34 1.48
C ASP A 44 -3.86 11.20 2.77
N GLN A 45 -3.27 11.64 3.87
CA GLN A 45 -3.84 11.56 5.21
C GLN A 45 -4.28 12.93 5.76
N SER A 46 -4.60 13.86 4.87
CA SER A 46 -5.02 15.20 5.28
C SER A 46 -6.42 15.25 5.90
N ASP A 47 -7.29 14.29 5.57
CA ASP A 47 -8.63 14.25 6.14
C ASP A 47 -8.57 14.12 7.67
N SER A 48 -9.40 14.88 8.38
CA SER A 48 -9.38 14.96 9.84
C SER A 48 -9.62 13.60 10.53
N THR A 49 -10.28 12.66 9.85
CA THR A 49 -10.50 11.32 10.40
C THR A 49 -9.19 10.56 10.61
N ASN A 50 -8.12 10.97 9.95
CA ASN A 50 -6.81 10.35 10.12
C ASN A 50 -6.10 10.75 11.42
N ASP A 51 -6.64 11.67 12.20
CA ASP A 51 -6.02 12.10 13.44
C ASP A 51 -5.66 10.90 14.31
N THR A 52 -4.41 10.81 14.76
CA THR A 52 -3.81 9.71 15.52
C THR A 52 -3.61 8.40 14.72
N HIS A 53 -3.80 8.41 13.40
CA HIS A 53 -3.71 7.20 12.57
C HIS A 53 -2.68 7.36 11.46
N LEU A 54 -1.40 7.24 11.79
CA LEU A 54 -0.33 7.30 10.78
C LEU A 54 -0.24 5.97 10.03
N LEU A 55 -0.39 6.02 8.71
CA LEU A 55 -0.26 4.86 7.84
C LEU A 55 1.22 4.56 7.59
N GLY A 56 1.61 3.32 7.76
CA GLY A 56 2.94 2.82 7.44
C GLY A 56 2.87 1.48 6.73
N PHE A 57 4.03 0.88 6.50
CA PHE A 57 4.14 -0.42 5.84
C PHE A 57 4.90 -1.41 6.72
N SER A 58 4.48 -2.65 6.69
CA SER A 58 5.04 -3.73 7.51
C SER A 58 5.27 -4.96 6.64
N LEU A 59 6.17 -5.81 7.09
CA LEU A 59 6.40 -7.13 6.51
C LEU A 59 5.43 -8.17 7.07
N ASN A 60 4.68 -7.83 8.11
CA ASN A 60 3.71 -8.73 8.76
C ASN A 60 2.29 -8.24 8.60
N ASP A 61 1.39 -9.18 8.32
CA ASP A 61 -0.03 -8.89 8.19
C ASP A 61 -0.68 -8.46 9.52
N ASN A 62 -0.15 -8.92 10.65
CA ASN A 62 -0.74 -8.61 11.95
C ASN A 62 -0.28 -7.27 12.53
N ASN A 63 0.30 -6.40 11.71
CA ASN A 63 0.71 -5.06 12.12
C ASN A 63 1.74 -5.04 13.26
N ASP A 64 2.64 -6.00 13.26
CA ASP A 64 3.73 -6.01 14.24
C ASP A 64 4.71 -4.89 13.92
N PRO A 65 4.84 -3.86 14.76
CA PRO A 65 5.72 -2.73 14.45
C PRO A 65 7.21 -3.11 14.40
N ALA A 66 7.58 -4.26 14.95
CA ALA A 66 8.98 -4.73 14.85
C ALA A 66 9.38 -5.08 13.42
N ASN A 67 8.42 -5.22 12.50
CA ASN A 67 8.67 -5.56 11.10
C ASN A 67 8.38 -4.39 10.16
N VAL A 68 8.56 -3.18 10.62
CA VAL A 68 8.32 -1.97 9.83
C VAL A 68 9.22 -1.97 8.59
N TYR A 69 8.60 -1.67 7.44
CA TYR A 69 9.29 -1.54 6.17
C TYR A 69 9.45 -0.06 5.84
N THR A 70 10.68 0.39 5.61
CA THR A 70 10.97 1.81 5.41
C THR A 70 11.62 2.14 4.07
N THR A 71 11.98 1.13 3.27
CA THR A 71 12.65 1.36 1.99
C THR A 71 11.75 2.15 1.04
N GLY A 72 12.20 3.34 0.64
CA GLY A 72 11.44 4.21 -0.25
C GLY A 72 10.24 4.88 0.39
N VAL A 73 10.07 4.77 1.71
CA VAL A 73 8.90 5.31 2.43
C VAL A 73 9.27 6.65 3.07
N THR A 74 8.43 7.65 2.85
CA THR A 74 8.57 8.98 3.44
C THR A 74 7.22 9.38 4.05
N GLN A 75 7.24 9.84 5.28
CA GLN A 75 6.05 10.31 5.98
C GLN A 75 6.19 11.80 6.23
N THR A 76 5.16 12.57 5.87
CA THR A 76 5.19 14.04 5.93
C THR A 76 3.94 14.52 6.66
N GLY A 77 4.13 15.51 7.54
CA GLY A 77 3.03 16.15 8.24
C GLY A 77 2.45 15.29 9.35
N THR A 78 1.38 15.79 9.93
CA THR A 78 0.64 15.11 11.01
C THR A 78 -0.67 14.60 10.45
N PRO A 79 -0.97 13.28 10.55
CA PRO A 79 -2.24 12.75 10.06
C PRO A 79 -3.42 13.55 10.57
N GLY A 80 -4.37 13.83 9.70
CA GLY A 80 -5.55 14.63 10.02
C GLY A 80 -5.36 16.13 9.79
N THR A 81 -4.20 16.55 9.30
CA THR A 81 -3.93 17.95 8.99
C THR A 81 -3.53 18.12 7.53
N SER A 82 -3.66 19.34 7.03
CA SER A 82 -3.35 19.66 5.63
C SER A 82 -1.90 19.27 5.31
N GLY A 83 -1.71 18.59 4.18
CA GLY A 83 -0.40 18.17 3.69
C GLY A 83 0.11 16.85 4.27
N ALA A 84 -0.62 16.23 5.20
CA ALA A 84 -0.20 14.95 5.76
C ALA A 84 -0.28 13.83 4.73
N LYS A 85 0.77 13.03 4.64
CA LYS A 85 0.80 11.91 3.68
C LYS A 85 1.92 10.93 4.02
N THR A 86 1.72 9.70 3.56
CA THR A 86 2.78 8.69 3.48
C THR A 86 3.01 8.40 2.01
N THR A 87 4.27 8.45 1.58
CA THR A 87 4.65 8.20 0.19
C THR A 87 5.58 7.01 0.14
N ILE A 88 5.36 6.12 -0.82
CA ILE A 88 6.27 5.01 -1.08
C ILE A 88 6.67 5.01 -2.56
N VAL A 89 7.99 5.00 -2.79
CA VAL A 89 8.56 4.70 -4.11
C VAL A 89 8.91 3.22 -4.08
N VAL A 90 8.23 2.43 -4.88
CA VAL A 90 8.31 0.97 -4.77
C VAL A 90 9.64 0.48 -5.34
N ALA A 91 10.46 -0.10 -4.47
CA ALA A 91 11.78 -0.62 -4.83
C ALA A 91 11.65 -1.86 -5.72
N ALA A 92 12.66 -2.07 -6.57
CA ALA A 92 12.78 -3.33 -7.30
C ALA A 92 12.88 -4.48 -6.30
N PHE A 93 12.18 -5.57 -6.60
CA PHE A 93 12.15 -6.79 -5.76
C PHE A 93 11.62 -6.55 -4.35
N ALA A 94 10.79 -5.53 -4.16
CA ALA A 94 10.16 -5.30 -2.87
C ALA A 94 9.32 -6.53 -2.47
N PRO A 95 9.34 -6.92 -1.20
CA PRO A 95 8.51 -8.04 -0.73
C PRO A 95 7.05 -7.62 -0.69
N THR A 96 6.16 -8.60 -0.52
CA THR A 96 4.76 -8.30 -0.21
C THR A 96 4.70 -7.48 1.07
N LEU A 97 3.94 -6.39 1.05
CA LEU A 97 3.82 -5.47 2.16
C LEU A 97 2.40 -5.48 2.70
N TYR A 98 2.26 -4.89 3.87
CA TYR A 98 0.97 -4.69 4.52
C TYR A 98 0.92 -3.26 5.01
N TYR A 99 -0.06 -2.47 4.57
CA TYR A 99 -0.22 -1.14 5.14
C TYR A 99 -1.01 -1.25 6.45
N TYR A 100 -0.64 -0.43 7.42
CA TYR A 100 -1.14 -0.55 8.77
C TYR A 100 -1.13 0.81 9.47
N CYS A 101 -1.82 0.91 10.61
CA CYS A 101 -1.75 2.08 11.47
C CYS A 101 -0.66 1.87 12.53
N VAL A 102 0.23 2.85 12.65
CA VAL A 102 1.35 2.78 13.58
C VAL A 102 0.87 2.65 15.03
N ASN A 103 -0.30 3.20 15.34
CA ASN A 103 -0.82 3.26 16.72
C ASN A 103 -1.89 2.21 17.04
N HIS A 104 -2.48 1.55 16.02
CA HIS A 104 -3.62 0.67 16.24
C HIS A 104 -3.52 -0.54 15.33
N ALA A 105 -3.81 -1.72 15.87
CA ALA A 105 -3.79 -2.95 15.09
C ALA A 105 -5.03 -3.07 14.20
N GLY A 106 -4.88 -3.81 13.09
CA GLY A 106 -6.01 -4.29 12.33
C GLY A 106 -6.66 -3.31 11.36
N MET A 107 -6.05 -2.15 11.09
CA MET A 107 -6.69 -1.11 10.27
C MET A 107 -6.47 -1.26 8.77
N GLY A 108 -5.48 -2.02 8.34
CA GLY A 108 -5.06 -2.08 6.95
C GLY A 108 -5.28 -3.43 6.29
N ALA A 109 -4.53 -3.65 5.21
CA ALA A 109 -4.62 -4.85 4.39
C ALA A 109 -3.32 -5.09 3.62
N THR A 110 -3.36 -5.99 2.65
CA THR A 110 -2.18 -6.37 1.88
C THR A 110 -1.90 -5.36 0.76
N ALA A 111 -0.63 -5.01 0.62
CA ALA A 111 -0.12 -4.26 -0.52
C ALA A 111 0.82 -5.19 -1.29
N TYR A 112 0.30 -5.81 -2.34
CA TYR A 112 1.10 -6.67 -3.21
C TYR A 112 2.08 -5.83 -4.00
N THR A 113 3.31 -6.30 -4.13
CA THR A 113 4.32 -5.62 -4.93
C THR A 113 4.55 -6.41 -6.20
N LEU A 114 4.41 -5.73 -7.33
CA LEU A 114 4.43 -6.35 -8.65
C LEU A 114 5.59 -5.80 -9.46
N SER A 115 6.20 -6.67 -10.27
CA SER A 115 7.25 -6.25 -11.20
C SER A 115 6.67 -5.28 -12.22
N GLY A 116 7.28 -4.12 -12.37
CA GLY A 116 6.88 -3.11 -13.35
C GLY A 116 7.70 -3.17 -14.63
N GLY A 117 8.66 -4.07 -14.70
CA GLY A 117 9.64 -4.06 -15.76
C GLY A 117 9.18 -4.57 -17.09
N LEU A 118 7.95 -4.95 -17.23
CA LEU A 118 7.53 -5.56 -18.50
C LEU A 118 6.62 -4.65 -19.26
N THR A 119 7.03 -4.46 -19.92
CA THR A 119 6.29 -3.78 -20.38
C THR A 119 5.71 -4.03 -21.31
N SER A 120 5.86 -3.98 -21.33
CA SER A 120 5.41 -3.96 -21.92
C SER A 120 5.09 -4.41 -22.84
N GLU A 121 5.27 -4.57 -22.94
CA GLU A 121 5.03 -5.03 -23.51
C GLU A 121 4.59 -5.86 -23.79
N THR A 122 4.72 -6.06 -23.49
CA THR A 122 4.40 -7.00 -23.39
C THR A 122 3.67 -7.50 -23.35
N THR A 123 3.72 -7.65 -23.20
CA THR A 123 3.20 -8.44 -22.87
C THR A 123 2.60 -9.11 -22.92
N THR A 124 2.77 -9.28 -22.93
CA THR A 124 2.44 -10.26 -22.67
C THR A 124 2.36 -10.96 -22.48
N PHE A 125 2.64 -11.26 -22.57
CA PHE A 125 2.89 -12.40 -22.12
C PHE A 125 2.68 -12.78 -21.63
N GLU A 126 2.82 -12.75 -21.32
CA GLU A 126 3.03 -13.57 -20.61
C GLU A 126 2.85 -13.88 -20.00
N LYS A 127 2.90 -13.85 -20.19
CA LYS A 127 3.00 -14.60 -19.53
C LYS A 127 2.93 -15.04 -19.02
N THR A 128 3.07 -14.59 -19.24
CA THR A 128 3.36 -15.35 -18.69
C THR A 128 3.56 -15.73 -18.44
N PHE A 129 4.03 -15.81 -18.91
CA PHE A 129 4.56 -16.65 -18.66
C PHE A 129 4.69 -16.95 -18.74
N PRO A 130 4.41 -16.52 -18.65
CA PRO A 130 4.88 -17.07 -18.63
C PRO A 130 5.01 -17.33 -18.93
N VAL A 131 5.02 -17.14 -19.27
CA VAL A 131 5.39 -17.79 -19.45
C VAL A 131 5.60 -18.04 -19.68
N ASP A 132 5.77 -17.99 -20.19
CA ASP A 132 6.21 -18.56 -20.43
C ASP A 132 6.27 -18.72 -20.81
N ASP A 133 6.11 -18.47 -21.04
CA ASP A 133 6.48 -18.89 -21.43
C ASP A 133 6.59 -19.01 -21.99
N VAL A 134 6.32 -18.71 -22.13
CA VAL A 134 6.68 -19.13 -22.57
C VAL A 134 6.90 -19.21 -23.22
N VAL A 135 6.79 -19.00 -23.66
CA VAL A 135 7.19 -19.43 -24.14
C VAL A 135 7.37 -19.51 -24.75
N GLU A 136 7.29 -19.24 -25.18
CA GLU A 136 7.63 -19.63 -25.59
C GLU A 136 7.67 -19.89 -25.94
N GLU A 137 7.51 -19.62 -26.23
CA GLU A 137 7.66 -20.10 -26.40
C GLU A 137 7.85 -20.32 -26.49
#